data_46b75ad4c11b3d2ef62bc054afe43e8d
#
_entry.id   46b75ad4c11b3d2ef62bc054afe43e8d
#
_cell.length_a   1.000
_cell.length_b   1.000
_cell.length_c   1.000
_cell.angle_alpha   90.00
_cell.angle_beta   90.00
_cell.angle_gamma   90.00
#
_symmetry.space_group_name_H-M   'P 1'
#
loop_
_entity.id
_entity.type
_entity.pdbx_description
1 polymer ?
#
loop_
_entity_poly.entity_id
_entity_poly.type
_entity_poly.pdbx_seq_one_letter_code
_entity_poly.pdbx_strand_id
1 'polypeptide(L)'
;MKYIGLDIGSKTIGVASSHGKLASGTTTIRFKFNDLATGLNKLLQIVDFSQCEKIIIGYPLHLSGNPSESSQRVDVFVKHFKELVNIPIEIVDERYSTLEASKLLGELNINQKKQRKVIDQIAAVMILQRYLDTEVNK
;
A
#
# COMPACT_ATOMS: atom_id res chain seq x y z
N MET A 1 -18.21 -4.35 4.00
CA MET A 1 -16.89 -4.96 4.14
C MET A 1 -15.81 -3.91 4.07
N LYS A 2 -14.85 -3.96 4.99
CA LYS A 2 -13.75 -3.02 5.00
C LYS A 2 -12.45 -3.73 4.64
N TYR A 3 -11.79 -3.26 3.60
CA TYR A 3 -10.47 -3.72 3.20
C TYR A 3 -9.46 -2.60 3.43
N ILE A 4 -8.21 -2.96 3.70
CA ILE A 4 -7.12 -2.00 3.86
C ILE A 4 -6.05 -2.35 2.85
N GLY A 5 -5.59 -1.33 2.11
CA GLY A 5 -4.52 -1.45 1.13
C GLY A 5 -3.25 -0.84 1.66
N LEU A 6 -2.11 -1.49 1.41
CA LEU A 6 -0.80 -1.04 1.87
C LEU A 6 0.19 -0.99 0.70
N ASP A 7 0.95 0.09 0.65
CA ASP A 7 2.10 0.25 -0.25
C ASP A 7 3.35 0.35 0.63
N ILE A 8 4.18 -0.70 0.59
CA ILE A 8 5.34 -0.85 1.47
C ILE A 8 6.58 -0.27 0.78
N GLY A 9 7.12 0.82 1.32
CA GLY A 9 8.33 1.44 0.82
C GLY A 9 9.50 1.28 1.79
N SER A 10 10.65 1.87 1.45
CA SER A 10 11.85 1.81 2.28
C SER A 10 11.79 2.74 3.49
N LYS A 11 10.95 3.76 3.45
CA LYS A 11 10.81 4.76 4.52
C LYS A 11 9.37 5.05 4.87
N THR A 12 8.43 4.52 4.13
CA THR A 12 7.00 4.82 4.29
C THR A 12 6.14 3.61 4.01
N ILE A 13 4.98 3.58 4.64
CA ILE A 13 3.90 2.68 4.30
C ILE A 13 2.69 3.56 3.99
N GLY A 14 2.26 3.56 2.73
CA GLY A 14 1.02 4.21 2.33
C GLY A 14 -0.17 3.34 2.73
N VAL A 15 -1.20 3.95 3.28
CA VAL A 15 -2.38 3.23 3.78
C VAL A 15 -3.63 3.80 3.12
N ALA A 16 -4.46 2.90 2.60
CA ALA A 16 -5.77 3.22 2.06
C ALA A 16 -6.81 2.30 2.67
N SER A 17 -8.06 2.75 2.72
CA SER A 17 -9.16 1.92 3.18
C SER A 17 -10.34 2.01 2.23
N SER A 18 -11.17 0.96 2.21
CA SER A 18 -12.33 0.92 1.34
C SER A 18 -13.57 1.43 2.05
N HIS A 19 -14.44 2.08 1.27
CA HIS A 19 -15.79 2.46 1.66
C HIS A 19 -16.71 1.93 0.55
N GLY A 20 -17.26 0.75 0.76
CA GLY A 20 -17.97 0.03 -0.28
C GLY A 20 -17.02 -0.34 -1.41
N LYS A 21 -17.27 0.15 -2.62
CA LYS A 21 -16.45 -0.14 -3.81
C LYS A 21 -15.37 0.89 -4.08
N LEU A 22 -15.23 1.91 -3.22
CA LEU A 22 -14.27 3.00 -3.40
C LEU A 22 -13.15 2.91 -2.38
N ALA A 23 -11.92 3.13 -2.83
CA ALA A 23 -10.75 3.24 -1.98
C ALA A 23 -10.43 4.72 -1.73
N SER A 24 -9.98 5.03 -0.52
CA SER A 24 -9.53 6.38 -0.17
C SER A 24 -8.28 6.32 0.69
N GLY A 25 -7.43 7.36 0.60
CA GLY A 25 -6.23 7.45 1.40
C GLY A 25 -6.55 7.64 2.87
N THR A 26 -5.85 6.91 3.74
CA THR A 26 -6.05 6.97 5.18
C THR A 26 -4.91 7.73 5.85
N THR A 27 -3.67 7.28 5.65
CA THR A 27 -2.49 7.88 6.27
C THR A 27 -1.22 7.39 5.59
N THR A 28 -0.09 8.00 5.94
CA THR A 28 1.24 7.50 5.56
C THR A 28 2.03 7.28 6.85
N ILE A 29 2.54 6.07 7.03
CA ILE A 29 3.41 5.72 8.16
C ILE A 29 4.85 6.02 7.72
N ARG A 30 5.60 6.77 8.52
CA ARG A 30 6.98 7.14 8.21
C ARG A 30 7.93 6.51 9.22
N PHE A 31 9.08 6.04 8.74
CA PHE A 31 10.10 5.39 9.56
C PHE A 31 11.48 5.58 8.92
N LYS A 32 12.53 5.21 9.63
CA LYS A 32 13.90 5.30 9.11
C LYS A 32 14.12 4.27 8.01
N PHE A 33 15.03 4.57 7.09
CA PHE A 33 15.33 3.72 5.94
C PHE A 33 15.47 2.25 6.34
N ASN A 34 14.68 1.40 5.72
CA ASN A 34 14.64 -0.06 5.92
C ASN A 34 14.33 -0.53 7.35
N ASP A 35 13.87 0.35 8.24
CA ASP A 35 13.45 -0.04 9.59
C ASP A 35 11.99 -0.48 9.59
N LEU A 36 11.73 -1.60 8.91
CA LEU A 36 10.38 -2.13 8.73
C LEU A 36 9.72 -2.56 10.05
N ALA A 37 10.53 -2.99 11.02
CA ALA A 37 9.98 -3.36 12.34
C ALA A 37 9.31 -2.16 13.01
N THR A 38 9.96 -1.00 13.01
CA THR A 38 9.38 0.24 13.53
C THR A 38 8.17 0.65 12.71
N GLY A 39 8.26 0.55 11.37
CA GLY A 39 7.14 0.86 10.49
C GLY A 39 5.92 -0.01 10.78
N LEU A 40 6.12 -1.31 10.95
CA LEU A 40 5.05 -2.24 11.27
C LEU A 40 4.43 -1.94 12.64
N ASN A 41 5.25 -1.66 13.65
CA ASN A 41 4.74 -1.29 14.98
C ASN A 41 3.89 -0.02 14.92
N LYS A 42 4.35 1.01 14.19
CA LYS A 42 3.59 2.25 14.01
C LYS A 42 2.27 1.99 13.29
N LEU A 43 2.30 1.16 12.25
CA LEU A 43 1.10 0.79 11.51
C LEU A 43 0.05 0.18 12.44
N LEU A 44 0.45 -0.76 13.29
CA LEU A 44 -0.45 -1.43 14.22
C LEU A 44 -1.00 -0.49 15.30
N GLN A 45 -0.25 0.57 15.64
CA GLN A 45 -0.69 1.56 16.62
C GLN A 45 -1.65 2.59 16.02
N ILE A 46 -1.42 2.97 14.76
CA ILE A 46 -2.13 4.09 14.12
C ILE A 46 -3.38 3.62 13.38
N VAL A 47 -3.32 2.46 12.72
CA VAL A 47 -4.43 1.93 11.91
C VAL A 47 -5.22 0.90 12.70
N ASP A 48 -6.54 1.10 12.73
CA ASP A 48 -7.45 0.14 13.38
C ASP A 48 -7.81 -0.97 12.40
N PHE A 49 -7.33 -2.17 12.68
CA PHE A 49 -7.61 -3.35 11.88
C PHE A 49 -8.80 -4.18 12.40
N SER A 50 -9.47 -3.74 13.46
CA SER A 50 -10.54 -4.53 14.10
C SER A 50 -11.73 -4.81 13.18
N GLN A 51 -12.00 -3.92 12.23
CA GLN A 51 -13.10 -4.07 11.27
C GLN A 51 -12.60 -4.51 9.89
N CYS A 52 -11.31 -4.84 9.78
CA CYS A 52 -10.70 -5.18 8.50
C CYS A 52 -10.92 -6.66 8.18
N GLU A 53 -11.46 -6.95 7.02
CA GLU A 53 -11.72 -8.34 6.58
C GLU A 53 -10.57 -8.90 5.74
N LYS A 54 -9.84 -8.03 5.04
CA LYS A 54 -8.72 -8.45 4.19
C LYS A 54 -7.74 -7.29 4.05
N ILE A 55 -6.46 -7.61 3.99
CA ILE A 55 -5.39 -6.65 3.75
C ILE A 55 -4.83 -6.91 2.37
N ILE A 56 -4.75 -5.86 1.54
CA ILE A 56 -4.25 -5.93 0.17
C ILE A 56 -2.90 -5.23 0.14
N ILE A 57 -1.85 -5.94 -0.27
CA ILE A 57 -0.49 -5.39 -0.31
C ILE A 57 0.02 -5.43 -1.74
N GLY A 58 0.54 -4.29 -2.22
CA GLY A 58 1.16 -4.20 -3.53
C GLY A 58 2.50 -4.91 -3.55
N TYR A 59 2.77 -5.66 -4.61
CA TYR A 59 4.03 -6.39 -4.78
C TYR A 59 4.79 -5.79 -5.94
N PRO A 60 5.88 -5.02 -5.67
CA PRO A 60 6.60 -4.28 -6.71
C PRO A 60 7.60 -5.18 -7.44
N LEU A 61 7.21 -5.69 -8.60
CA LEU A 61 8.11 -6.42 -9.48
C LEU A 61 8.77 -5.45 -10.46
N HIS A 62 9.93 -5.82 -11.00
CA HIS A 62 10.48 -5.11 -12.14
C HIS A 62 9.52 -5.18 -13.32
N LEU A 63 9.63 -4.25 -14.27
CA LEU A 63 8.82 -4.25 -15.48
C LEU A 63 8.96 -5.56 -16.26
N SER A 64 10.12 -6.24 -16.13
CA SER A 64 10.35 -7.56 -16.70
C SER A 64 9.63 -8.70 -15.94
N GLY A 65 9.05 -8.42 -14.77
CA GLY A 65 8.42 -9.43 -13.92
C GLY A 65 9.35 -10.08 -12.91
N ASN A 66 10.63 -9.71 -12.89
CA ASN A 66 11.63 -10.28 -11.98
C ASN A 66 11.54 -9.65 -10.59
N PRO A 67 11.88 -10.39 -9.51
CA PRO A 67 11.94 -9.83 -8.16
C PRO A 67 12.93 -8.67 -8.06
N SER A 68 12.67 -7.75 -7.15
CA SER A 68 13.48 -6.55 -6.90
C SER A 68 13.77 -6.43 -5.40
N GLU A 69 14.61 -5.45 -5.02
CA GLU A 69 14.82 -5.13 -3.61
C GLU A 69 13.50 -4.75 -2.94
N SER A 70 12.65 -4.00 -3.65
CA SER A 70 11.35 -3.59 -3.15
C SER A 70 10.45 -4.81 -2.89
N SER A 71 10.47 -5.81 -3.77
CA SER A 71 9.66 -7.01 -3.56
C SER A 71 10.18 -7.84 -2.38
N GLN A 72 11.50 -7.93 -2.20
CA GLN A 72 12.08 -8.61 -1.04
C GLN A 72 11.67 -7.92 0.26
N ARG A 73 11.60 -6.61 0.27
CA ARG A 73 11.13 -5.82 1.41
C ARG A 73 9.69 -6.18 1.78
N VAL A 74 8.83 -6.31 0.78
CA VAL A 74 7.44 -6.71 0.98
C VAL A 74 7.38 -8.14 1.55
N ASP A 75 8.18 -9.06 1.03
CA ASP A 75 8.23 -10.44 1.53
C ASP A 75 8.55 -10.49 3.03
N VAL A 76 9.56 -9.74 3.47
CA VAL A 76 9.96 -9.67 4.87
C VAL A 76 8.84 -9.06 5.71
N PHE A 77 8.24 -7.97 5.23
CA PHE A 77 7.14 -7.30 5.92
C PHE A 77 5.95 -8.24 6.12
N VAL A 78 5.53 -8.92 5.07
CA VAL A 78 4.38 -9.82 5.11
C VAL A 78 4.63 -10.98 6.07
N LYS A 79 5.85 -11.53 6.08
CA LYS A 79 6.21 -12.61 6.98
C LYS A 79 5.99 -12.22 8.44
N HIS A 80 6.48 -11.04 8.84
CA HIS A 80 6.31 -10.57 10.21
C HIS A 80 4.88 -10.16 10.51
N PHE A 81 4.21 -9.55 9.54
CA PHE A 81 2.82 -9.09 9.70
C PHE A 81 1.88 -10.27 9.97
N LYS A 82 2.06 -11.38 9.25
CA LYS A 82 1.25 -12.60 9.43
C LYS A 82 1.37 -13.19 10.84
N GLU A 83 2.49 -12.96 11.52
CA GLU A 83 2.67 -13.42 12.89
C GLU A 83 1.89 -12.57 13.90
N LEU A 84 1.51 -11.35 13.52
CA LEU A 84 0.89 -10.38 14.43
C LEU A 84 -0.61 -10.18 14.20
N VAL A 85 -1.14 -10.56 13.05
CA VAL A 85 -2.56 -10.39 12.72
C VAL A 85 -3.12 -11.68 12.12
N ASN A 86 -4.41 -11.95 12.38
CA ASN A 86 -5.12 -13.11 11.84
C ASN A 86 -6.04 -12.72 10.67
N ILE A 87 -5.68 -11.69 9.93
CA ILE A 87 -6.48 -11.18 8.83
C ILE A 87 -5.87 -11.72 7.52
N PRO A 88 -6.68 -12.22 6.57
CA PRO A 88 -6.17 -12.66 5.27
C PRO A 88 -5.41 -11.54 4.57
N ILE A 89 -4.24 -11.87 3.99
CA ILE A 89 -3.41 -10.93 3.25
C ILE A 89 -3.36 -11.40 1.80
N GLU A 90 -3.68 -10.51 0.86
CA GLU A 90 -3.58 -10.79 -0.56
C GLU A 90 -2.58 -9.85 -1.21
N ILE A 91 -1.72 -10.42 -2.05
CA ILE A 91 -0.67 -9.70 -2.75
C ILE A 91 -1.15 -9.40 -4.16
N VAL A 92 -1.01 -8.14 -4.61
CA VAL A 92 -1.34 -7.74 -5.98
C VAL A 92 -0.15 -7.09 -6.65
N ASP A 93 -0.02 -7.25 -7.96
CA ASP A 93 1.06 -6.67 -8.74
C ASP A 93 0.88 -5.16 -8.85
N GLU A 94 1.92 -4.38 -8.48
CA GLU A 94 1.88 -2.92 -8.52
C GLU A 94 2.96 -2.30 -9.41
N ARG A 95 3.49 -3.04 -10.40
CA ARG A 95 4.62 -2.58 -11.22
C ARG A 95 4.53 -1.13 -11.71
N TYR A 96 3.32 -0.66 -11.99
CA TYR A 96 3.09 0.66 -12.59
C TYR A 96 2.40 1.67 -11.67
N SER A 97 2.02 1.29 -10.44
CA SER A 97 1.17 2.14 -9.61
C SER A 97 1.84 3.46 -9.22
N THR A 98 3.14 3.45 -8.93
CA THR A 98 3.88 4.68 -8.59
C THR A 98 3.96 5.64 -9.78
N LEU A 99 4.20 5.11 -10.99
CA LEU A 99 4.22 5.91 -12.21
C LEU A 99 2.84 6.53 -12.49
N GLU A 100 1.79 5.74 -12.34
CA GLU A 100 0.41 6.22 -12.50
C GLU A 100 0.09 7.32 -11.49
N ALA A 101 0.49 7.15 -10.23
CA ALA A 101 0.27 8.15 -9.19
C ALA A 101 1.01 9.45 -9.51
N SER A 102 2.27 9.39 -9.92
CA SER A 102 3.06 10.57 -10.29
C SER A 102 2.42 11.30 -11.46
N LYS A 103 1.96 10.57 -12.46
CA LYS A 103 1.33 11.15 -13.65
C LYS A 103 0.03 11.85 -13.26
N LEU A 104 -0.79 11.22 -12.42
CA LEU A 104 -2.04 11.80 -11.96
C LEU A 104 -1.79 13.11 -11.21
N LEU A 105 -0.81 13.14 -10.30
CA LEU A 105 -0.47 14.34 -9.54
C LEU A 105 0.05 15.46 -10.45
N GLY A 106 0.80 15.11 -11.49
CA GLY A 106 1.25 16.07 -12.50
C GLY A 106 0.08 16.70 -13.25
N GLU A 107 -0.89 15.90 -13.63
CA GLU A 107 -2.10 16.37 -14.31
C GLU A 107 -2.93 17.32 -13.42
N LEU A 108 -2.89 17.12 -12.10
CA LEU A 108 -3.57 17.96 -11.13
C LEU A 108 -2.79 19.22 -10.77
N ASN A 109 -1.61 19.42 -11.36
CA ASN A 109 -0.76 20.59 -11.13
C ASN A 109 -0.30 20.74 -9.68
N ILE A 110 -0.10 19.63 -8.97
CA ILE A 110 0.38 19.61 -7.60
C ILE A 110 1.91 19.73 -7.62
N ASN A 111 2.50 20.60 -6.80
CA ASN A 111 3.95 20.80 -6.79
C ASN A 111 4.68 19.54 -6.28
N GLN A 112 5.97 19.40 -6.64
CA GLN A 112 6.75 18.19 -6.35
C GLN A 112 6.81 17.83 -4.86
N LYS A 113 6.90 18.83 -3.99
CA LYS A 113 6.98 18.61 -2.55
C LYS A 113 5.69 17.98 -2.02
N LYS A 114 4.54 18.49 -2.47
CA LYS A 114 3.23 17.94 -2.11
C LYS A 114 3.03 16.57 -2.75
N GLN A 115 3.51 16.36 -3.97
CA GLN A 115 3.44 15.07 -4.64
C GLN A 115 4.14 13.99 -3.82
N ARG A 116 5.34 14.28 -3.27
CA ARG A 116 6.08 13.32 -2.45
C ARG A 116 5.34 12.96 -1.17
N LYS A 117 4.59 13.91 -0.59
CA LYS A 117 3.85 13.67 0.65
C LYS A 117 2.65 12.74 0.45
N VAL A 118 2.02 12.78 -0.72
CA VAL A 118 0.78 12.04 -0.96
C VAL A 118 0.92 10.84 -1.88
N ILE A 119 2.07 10.72 -2.60
CA ILE A 119 2.24 9.67 -3.61
C ILE A 119 2.09 8.26 -3.01
N ASP A 120 2.57 8.04 -1.79
CA ASP A 120 2.46 6.73 -1.13
C ASP A 120 1.01 6.38 -0.82
N GLN A 121 0.21 7.38 -0.41
CA GLN A 121 -1.21 7.15 -0.18
C GLN A 121 -1.94 6.89 -1.49
N ILE A 122 -1.61 7.64 -2.54
CA ILE A 122 -2.23 7.44 -3.86
C ILE A 122 -1.88 6.05 -4.41
N ALA A 123 -0.63 5.61 -4.25
CA ALA A 123 -0.24 4.27 -4.66
C ALA A 123 -1.06 3.21 -3.91
N ALA A 124 -1.23 3.36 -2.61
CA ALA A 124 -2.06 2.46 -1.80
C ALA A 124 -3.52 2.47 -2.26
N VAL A 125 -4.07 3.65 -2.56
CA VAL A 125 -5.42 3.80 -3.09
C VAL A 125 -5.55 3.05 -4.41
N MET A 126 -4.59 3.20 -5.31
CA MET A 126 -4.63 2.54 -6.62
C MET A 126 -4.53 1.02 -6.50
N ILE A 127 -3.67 0.54 -5.60
CA ILE A 127 -3.54 -0.89 -5.31
C ILE A 127 -4.89 -1.45 -4.83
N LEU A 128 -5.49 -0.79 -3.85
CA LEU A 128 -6.76 -1.23 -3.28
C LEU A 128 -7.90 -1.11 -4.28
N GLN A 129 -7.98 0.00 -5.02
CA GLN A 129 -9.04 0.22 -6.00
C GLN A 129 -8.97 -0.82 -7.12
N ARG A 130 -7.77 -1.14 -7.59
CA ARG A 130 -7.58 -2.19 -8.62
C ARG A 130 -8.12 -3.53 -8.12
N TYR A 131 -7.85 -3.87 -6.87
CA TYR A 131 -8.38 -5.09 -6.26
C TYR A 131 -9.91 -5.06 -6.18
N LEU A 132 -10.47 -3.94 -5.71
CA LEU A 132 -11.92 -3.80 -5.58
C LEU A 132 -12.63 -3.92 -6.95
N ASP A 133 -12.05 -3.31 -7.99
CA ASP A 133 -12.59 -3.39 -9.34
C ASP A 133 -12.58 -4.83 -9.86
N THR A 134 -11.53 -5.58 -9.56
CA THR A 134 -11.42 -6.99 -9.94
C THR A 134 -12.49 -7.84 -9.24
N GLU A 135 -12.72 -7.60 -7.96
CA GLU A 135 -13.73 -8.33 -7.19
C GLU A 135 -15.15 -8.06 -7.69
N VAL A 136 -15.43 -6.83 -8.11
CA VAL A 136 -16.75 -6.46 -8.64
C VAL A 136 -17.06 -7.18 -9.96
N ASN A 137 -16.03 -7.47 -10.75
CA ASN A 137 -16.18 -8.07 -12.08
C ASN A 137 -16.14 -9.61 -12.08
N LYS A 138 -16.11 -10.21 -10.90
CA LYS A 138 -16.17 -11.68 -10.78
C LYS A 138 -17.59 -12.21 -10.80
#